data_065f9073ae1b65652860c239378144ef
#
_entry.id   065f9073ae1b65652860c239378144ef
#
_cell.length_a   1.000
_cell.length_b   1.000
_cell.length_c   1.000
_cell.angle_alpha   90.00
_cell.angle_beta   90.00
_cell.angle_gamma   90.00
#
_symmetry.space_group_name_H-M   'P 1'
#
loop_
_entity.id
_entity.type
_entity.pdbx_description
1 polymer ?
#
loop_
_entity_poly.entity_id
_entity_poly.type
_entity_poly.pdbx_seq_one_letter_code
_entity_poly.pdbx_strand_id
1 'polypeptide(L)'
;MDKLEPMGVHLCFGETSELTGAKQVCATRGATPEASEKFMKTWSSYNDFILKEATDDLSESQPTAGNIAGGLTTIEEKAFGNFQKIGNCKFIDVLEPAEEPTKGKGLYFMDTSSAAAECVTLQAAAGFNIHLFPTGQGNIVGNPIEPVVKLTANPLTVKGCLLYTSPSPRDRSLSRMPSSA
;
A
#
# COMPACT_ATOMS: atom_id res chain seq x y z
N MET A 1 8.99 3.87 -5.21
CA MET A 1 10.08 3.25 -4.43
C MET A 1 11.45 3.53 -5.08
N ASP A 2 11.63 3.34 -6.38
CA ASP A 2 12.93 3.50 -7.11
C ASP A 2 13.68 4.83 -6.84
N LYS A 3 12.95 5.89 -6.48
CA LYS A 3 13.55 7.19 -6.13
C LYS A 3 14.01 7.26 -4.67
N LEU A 4 13.40 6.47 -3.80
CA LEU A 4 13.63 6.51 -2.35
C LEU A 4 14.69 5.50 -1.89
N GLU A 5 14.74 4.34 -2.53
CA GLU A 5 15.70 3.28 -2.17
C GLU A 5 17.16 3.77 -2.21
N PRO A 6 17.61 4.52 -3.25
CA PRO A 6 18.98 5.05 -3.27
C PRO A 6 19.27 6.07 -2.16
N MET A 7 18.25 6.64 -1.55
CA MET A 7 18.41 7.57 -0.43
C MET A 7 18.75 6.86 0.89
N GLY A 8 18.75 5.54 0.90
CA GLY A 8 19.14 4.73 2.05
C GLY A 8 18.16 4.85 3.21
N VAL A 9 16.86 4.81 2.92
CA VAL A 9 15.77 4.82 3.90
C VAL A 9 15.16 3.42 4.06
N HIS A 10 14.44 3.18 5.15
CA HIS A 10 13.56 2.02 5.27
C HIS A 10 12.29 2.28 4.48
N LEU A 11 11.92 1.36 3.62
CA LEU A 11 10.71 1.37 2.82
C LEU A 11 9.85 0.17 3.17
N CYS A 12 8.54 0.32 3.14
CA CYS A 12 7.61 -0.76 3.37
C CYS A 12 6.44 -0.71 2.39
N PHE A 13 5.95 -1.87 2.01
CA PHE A 13 4.65 -2.04 1.38
C PHE A 13 3.90 -3.18 2.09
N GLY A 14 2.59 -3.19 1.98
CA GLY A 14 1.74 -4.17 2.66
C GLY A 14 0.54 -4.54 1.81
N GLU A 15 -0.60 -4.78 2.47
CA GLU A 15 -1.87 -5.17 1.86
C GLU A 15 -1.78 -6.56 1.21
N THR A 16 -1.57 -7.59 2.03
CA THR A 16 -1.35 -8.98 1.60
C THR A 16 -2.43 -9.50 0.65
N SER A 17 -3.71 -9.22 0.92
CA SER A 17 -4.83 -9.61 0.07
C SER A 17 -4.81 -8.93 -1.31
N GLU A 18 -4.31 -7.70 -1.39
CA GLU A 18 -4.24 -6.95 -2.65
C GLU A 18 -3.19 -7.50 -3.63
N LEU A 19 -2.36 -8.44 -3.20
CA LEU A 19 -1.39 -9.14 -4.03
C LEU A 19 -1.91 -10.51 -4.54
N THR A 20 -3.14 -10.89 -4.18
CA THR A 20 -3.81 -12.07 -4.73
C THR A 20 -3.94 -11.92 -6.25
N GLY A 21 -3.48 -12.90 -7.01
CA GLY A 21 -3.38 -12.81 -8.48
C GLY A 21 -2.00 -12.40 -8.99
N ALA A 22 -1.18 -11.68 -8.21
CA ALA A 22 0.19 -11.31 -8.57
C ALA A 22 1.26 -11.88 -7.62
N LYS A 23 0.88 -12.74 -6.68
CA LYS A 23 1.76 -13.25 -5.61
C LYS A 23 3.04 -13.89 -6.12
N GLN A 24 2.97 -14.70 -7.17
CA GLN A 24 4.15 -15.36 -7.74
C GLN A 24 5.13 -14.32 -8.32
N VAL A 25 4.59 -13.32 -9.03
CA VAL A 25 5.41 -12.25 -9.60
C VAL A 25 6.00 -11.40 -8.48
N CYS A 26 5.22 -11.11 -7.43
CA CYS A 26 5.71 -10.38 -6.26
C CYS A 26 6.84 -11.17 -5.57
N ALA A 27 6.70 -12.47 -5.39
CA ALA A 27 7.74 -13.31 -4.80
C ALA A 27 9.08 -13.24 -5.57
N THR A 28 9.07 -13.05 -6.90
CA THR A 28 10.30 -12.87 -7.68
C THR A 28 11.09 -11.60 -7.32
N ARG A 29 10.48 -10.69 -6.57
CA ARG A 29 11.11 -9.46 -6.08
C ARG A 29 11.76 -9.60 -4.70
N GLY A 30 11.76 -10.80 -4.11
CA GLY A 30 12.63 -11.07 -2.96
C GLY A 30 14.09 -10.86 -3.33
N ALA A 31 14.84 -10.17 -2.46
CA ALA A 31 16.27 -9.96 -2.66
C ALA A 31 17.06 -11.26 -2.49
N THR A 32 16.49 -12.19 -1.72
CA THR A 32 17.04 -13.53 -1.48
C THR A 32 15.94 -14.59 -1.62
N PRO A 33 16.29 -15.87 -1.87
CA PRO A 33 15.32 -16.97 -1.87
C PRO A 33 14.50 -17.03 -0.57
N GLU A 34 15.14 -16.81 0.57
CA GLU A 34 14.51 -16.86 1.90
C GLU A 34 13.43 -15.77 2.04
N ALA A 35 13.68 -14.56 1.53
CA ALA A 35 12.69 -13.48 1.53
C ALA A 35 11.49 -13.84 0.65
N SER A 36 11.74 -14.45 -0.51
CA SER A 36 10.70 -14.92 -1.43
C SER A 36 9.84 -16.02 -0.81
N GLU A 37 10.48 -17.00 -0.15
CA GLU A 37 9.78 -18.09 0.53
C GLU A 37 8.96 -17.58 1.72
N LYS A 38 9.53 -16.66 2.52
CA LYS A 38 8.83 -16.02 3.64
C LYS A 38 7.59 -15.27 3.15
N PHE A 39 7.71 -14.53 2.05
CA PHE A 39 6.58 -13.84 1.42
C PHE A 39 5.47 -14.83 1.01
N MET A 40 5.81 -15.88 0.30
CA MET A 40 4.84 -16.89 -0.14
C MET A 40 4.16 -17.59 1.03
N LYS A 41 4.91 -17.89 2.09
CA LYS A 41 4.36 -18.47 3.32
C LYS A 41 3.38 -17.51 3.99
N THR A 42 3.76 -16.24 4.15
CA THR A 42 2.90 -15.19 4.73
C THR A 42 1.61 -15.04 3.92
N TRP A 43 1.72 -14.93 2.60
CA TRP A 43 0.54 -14.84 1.74
C TRP A 43 -0.36 -16.07 1.88
N SER A 44 0.21 -17.28 1.89
CA SER A 44 -0.56 -18.53 2.05
C SER A 44 -1.26 -18.59 3.40
N SER A 45 -0.57 -18.23 4.49
CA SER A 45 -1.16 -18.19 5.83
C SER A 45 -2.33 -17.20 5.92
N TYR A 46 -2.18 -16.02 5.30
CA TYR A 46 -3.25 -15.03 5.23
C TYR A 46 -4.45 -15.55 4.43
N ASN A 47 -4.20 -16.14 3.26
CA ASN A 47 -5.24 -16.72 2.41
C ASN A 47 -5.99 -17.86 3.12
N ASP A 48 -5.26 -18.76 3.79
CA ASP A 48 -5.84 -19.87 4.55
C ASP A 48 -6.69 -19.38 5.72
N PHE A 49 -6.23 -18.31 6.40
CA PHE A 49 -7.01 -17.66 7.46
C PHE A 49 -8.33 -17.10 6.92
N ILE A 50 -8.30 -16.36 5.81
CA ILE A 50 -9.51 -15.78 5.21
C ILE A 50 -10.47 -16.87 4.73
N LEU A 51 -9.99 -17.90 4.04
CA LEU A 51 -10.83 -19.00 3.55
C LEU A 51 -11.46 -19.81 4.69
N LYS A 52 -10.74 -19.95 5.81
CA LYS A 52 -11.22 -20.70 6.98
C LYS A 52 -12.25 -19.95 7.81
N GLU A 53 -12.03 -18.66 8.01
CA GLU A 53 -12.81 -17.83 8.95
C GLU A 53 -13.88 -16.98 8.23
N ALA A 54 -13.75 -16.77 6.94
CA ALA A 54 -14.66 -15.98 6.12
C ALA A 54 -15.45 -16.85 5.15
N THR A 55 -16.65 -16.40 4.83
CA THR A 55 -17.50 -17.01 3.79
C THR A 55 -17.13 -16.58 2.38
N ASP A 56 -16.23 -15.60 2.24
CA ASP A 56 -15.89 -14.98 0.96
C ASP A 56 -14.49 -15.36 0.49
N ASP A 57 -14.37 -15.69 -0.78
CA ASP A 57 -13.11 -15.81 -1.48
C ASP A 57 -12.53 -14.43 -1.76
N LEU A 58 -11.23 -14.23 -1.52
CA LEU A 58 -10.53 -12.97 -1.82
C LEU A 58 -10.67 -12.57 -3.29
N SER A 59 -10.82 -13.53 -4.20
CA SER A 59 -11.00 -13.29 -5.63
C SER A 59 -12.41 -12.80 -5.99
N GLU A 60 -13.40 -13.07 -5.17
CA GLU A 60 -14.79 -12.68 -5.43
C GLU A 60 -15.13 -11.27 -4.94
N SER A 61 -14.42 -10.79 -3.92
CA SER A 61 -14.65 -9.46 -3.33
C SER A 61 -13.93 -8.32 -4.06
N GLN A 62 -13.08 -8.62 -5.02
CA GLN A 62 -12.23 -7.66 -5.74
C GLN A 62 -12.20 -7.95 -7.26
N PRO A 63 -12.15 -6.93 -8.11
CA PRO A 63 -12.20 -5.48 -7.81
C PRO A 63 -13.56 -5.00 -7.32
N THR A 64 -13.58 -3.94 -6.51
CA THR A 64 -14.82 -3.31 -6.07
C THR A 64 -15.56 -2.62 -7.22
N ALA A 65 -16.86 -2.34 -7.05
CA ALA A 65 -17.63 -1.60 -8.04
C ALA A 65 -16.98 -0.26 -8.45
N GLY A 66 -16.36 0.44 -7.50
CA GLY A 66 -15.59 1.68 -7.77
C GLY A 66 -14.34 1.43 -8.60
N ASN A 67 -13.64 0.31 -8.39
CA ASN A 67 -12.50 -0.07 -9.21
C ASN A 67 -12.92 -0.40 -10.64
N ILE A 68 -14.03 -1.13 -10.82
CA ILE A 68 -14.59 -1.48 -12.13
C ILE A 68 -15.02 -0.20 -12.88
N ALA A 69 -15.70 0.72 -12.21
CA ALA A 69 -16.06 2.01 -12.78
C ALA A 69 -14.82 2.84 -13.18
N GLY A 70 -13.68 2.65 -12.49
CA GLY A 70 -12.40 3.25 -12.83
C GLY A 70 -11.61 2.53 -13.92
N GLY A 71 -12.13 1.41 -14.47
CA GLY A 71 -11.53 0.68 -15.59
C GLY A 71 -10.78 -0.60 -15.23
N LEU A 72 -10.74 -1.02 -13.96
CA LEU A 72 -10.19 -2.32 -13.56
C LEU A 72 -11.20 -3.43 -13.83
N THR A 73 -10.76 -4.54 -14.46
CA THR A 73 -11.64 -5.63 -14.86
C THR A 73 -11.41 -6.92 -14.09
N THR A 74 -10.19 -7.16 -13.60
CA THR A 74 -9.83 -8.40 -12.93
C THR A 74 -9.02 -8.17 -11.65
N ILE A 75 -8.96 -9.19 -10.79
CA ILE A 75 -8.15 -9.17 -9.57
C ILE A 75 -6.65 -9.12 -9.90
N GLU A 76 -6.23 -9.74 -10.99
CA GLU A 76 -4.85 -9.70 -11.46
C GLU A 76 -4.44 -8.29 -11.85
N GLU A 77 -5.27 -7.56 -12.60
CA GLU A 77 -5.00 -6.15 -12.95
C GLU A 77 -4.86 -5.28 -11.72
N LYS A 78 -5.74 -5.49 -10.72
CA LYS A 78 -5.67 -4.77 -9.45
C LYS A 78 -4.38 -5.11 -8.70
N ALA A 79 -4.04 -6.39 -8.58
CA ALA A 79 -2.84 -6.88 -7.92
C ALA A 79 -1.56 -6.39 -8.62
N PHE A 80 -1.53 -6.37 -9.95
CA PHE A 80 -0.43 -5.79 -10.70
C PHE A 80 -0.29 -4.29 -10.46
N GLY A 81 -1.39 -3.55 -10.34
CA GLY A 81 -1.39 -2.14 -9.97
C GLY A 81 -0.73 -1.89 -8.61
N ASN A 82 -1.01 -2.75 -7.64
CA ASN A 82 -0.36 -2.70 -6.32
C ASN A 82 1.12 -3.07 -6.40
N PHE A 83 1.45 -4.11 -7.13
CA PHE A 83 2.83 -4.51 -7.36
C PHE A 83 3.66 -3.41 -8.04
N GLN A 84 3.11 -2.65 -8.96
CA GLN A 84 3.79 -1.52 -9.62
C GLN A 84 4.21 -0.41 -8.66
N LYS A 85 3.57 -0.29 -7.51
CA LYS A 85 3.92 0.71 -6.48
C LYS A 85 5.36 0.54 -5.95
N ILE A 86 5.88 -0.69 -5.94
CA ILE A 86 7.25 -0.97 -5.50
C ILE A 86 8.32 -0.68 -6.56
N GLY A 87 7.92 -0.43 -7.82
CA GLY A 87 8.86 -0.17 -8.91
C GLY A 87 9.74 -1.37 -9.23
N ASN A 88 11.05 -1.14 -9.34
CA ASN A 88 12.06 -2.17 -9.57
C ASN A 88 12.75 -2.66 -8.28
N CYS A 89 12.39 -2.12 -7.13
CA CYS A 89 13.00 -2.47 -5.86
C CYS A 89 12.79 -3.95 -5.52
N LYS A 90 13.74 -4.52 -4.80
CA LYS A 90 13.64 -5.87 -4.21
C LYS A 90 13.42 -5.75 -2.72
N PHE A 91 12.47 -6.51 -2.18
CA PHE A 91 12.29 -6.54 -0.73
C PHE A 91 13.29 -7.48 -0.08
N ILE A 92 13.89 -7.01 1.01
CA ILE A 92 14.97 -7.71 1.72
C ILE A 92 14.44 -8.61 2.83
N ASP A 93 13.24 -8.36 3.32
CA ASP A 93 12.56 -9.20 4.30
C ASP A 93 11.05 -8.99 4.28
N VAL A 94 10.37 -9.87 5.01
CA VAL A 94 8.93 -9.83 5.29
C VAL A 94 8.77 -9.59 6.80
N LEU A 95 7.94 -8.65 7.15
CA LEU A 95 7.63 -8.27 8.52
C LEU A 95 6.26 -8.83 8.93
N GLU A 96 6.16 -9.27 10.17
CA GLU A 96 4.89 -9.50 10.82
C GLU A 96 4.16 -8.16 11.06
N PRO A 97 2.85 -8.15 11.36
CA PRO A 97 2.13 -6.92 11.70
C PRO A 97 2.83 -6.12 12.81
N ALA A 98 3.13 -4.85 12.55
CA ALA A 98 3.83 -3.93 13.47
C ALA A 98 5.26 -4.34 13.84
N GLU A 99 5.89 -5.28 13.15
CA GLU A 99 7.29 -5.64 13.37
C GLU A 99 8.24 -4.57 12.83
N GLU A 100 9.20 -4.14 13.66
CA GLU A 100 10.22 -3.19 13.25
C GLU A 100 11.22 -3.80 12.25
N PRO A 101 11.67 -3.06 11.21
CA PRO A 101 12.67 -3.52 10.27
C PRO A 101 14.05 -3.61 10.92
N THR A 102 14.66 -4.79 10.95
CA THR A 102 15.95 -5.04 11.62
C THR A 102 17.10 -5.37 10.68
N LYS A 103 16.85 -5.70 9.42
CA LYS A 103 17.86 -6.10 8.43
C LYS A 103 18.56 -4.95 7.70
N GLY A 104 18.40 -3.72 8.21
CA GLY A 104 19.00 -2.53 7.61
C GLY A 104 18.07 -1.82 6.61
N LYS A 105 18.64 -0.87 5.88
CA LYS A 105 17.90 -0.02 4.93
C LYS A 105 17.53 -0.79 3.67
N GLY A 106 16.34 -0.53 3.15
CA GLY A 106 15.83 -1.19 1.95
C GLY A 106 14.32 -1.34 2.00
N LEU A 107 13.77 -2.08 1.05
CA LEU A 107 12.35 -2.35 0.96
C LEU A 107 11.97 -3.59 1.78
N TYR A 108 10.88 -3.48 2.53
CA TYR A 108 10.27 -4.57 3.29
C TYR A 108 8.84 -4.80 2.81
N PHE A 109 8.36 -6.02 2.90
CA PHE A 109 6.94 -6.32 2.87
C PHE A 109 6.44 -6.52 4.30
N MET A 110 5.29 -5.96 4.67
CA MET A 110 4.64 -6.21 5.95
C MET A 110 3.31 -6.91 5.74
N ASP A 111 3.07 -7.98 6.48
CA ASP A 111 1.76 -8.63 6.48
C ASP A 111 0.71 -7.69 7.09
N THR A 112 -0.19 -7.23 6.26
CA THR A 112 -1.32 -6.38 6.65
C THR A 112 -2.56 -6.71 5.85
N SER A 113 -3.73 -6.43 6.40
CA SER A 113 -4.96 -6.49 5.63
C SER A 113 -5.04 -5.35 4.59
N SER A 114 -6.00 -5.43 3.67
CA SER A 114 -6.34 -4.35 2.74
C SER A 114 -7.21 -3.25 3.36
N ALA A 115 -7.54 -3.35 4.65
CA ALA A 115 -8.14 -2.27 5.40
C ALA A 115 -7.11 -1.15 5.61
N ALA A 116 -7.18 -0.11 4.79
CA ALA A 116 -6.16 0.93 4.70
C ALA A 116 -5.79 1.55 6.05
N ALA A 117 -6.76 1.77 6.94
CA ALA A 117 -6.51 2.33 8.27
C ALA A 117 -5.68 1.37 9.15
N GLU A 118 -5.90 0.07 9.03
CA GLU A 118 -5.12 -0.95 9.74
C GLU A 118 -3.69 -1.01 9.18
N CYS A 119 -3.54 -1.14 7.87
CA CYS A 119 -2.23 -1.19 7.20
C CYS A 119 -1.36 0.01 7.60
N VAL A 120 -1.90 1.23 7.51
CA VAL A 120 -1.20 2.47 7.89
C VAL A 120 -0.82 2.44 9.36
N THR A 121 -1.72 2.01 10.25
CA THR A 121 -1.45 1.96 11.69
C THR A 121 -0.37 0.95 12.06
N LEU A 122 -0.38 -0.23 11.45
CA LEU A 122 0.64 -1.27 11.67
C LEU A 122 2.02 -0.83 11.19
N GLN A 123 2.09 -0.16 10.04
CA GLN A 123 3.34 0.39 9.54
C GLN A 123 3.86 1.54 10.44
N ALA A 124 2.97 2.42 10.91
CA ALA A 124 3.35 3.45 11.88
C ALA A 124 3.87 2.85 13.20
N ALA A 125 3.23 1.79 13.70
CA ALA A 125 3.66 1.08 14.90
C ALA A 125 5.03 0.41 14.73
N ALA A 126 5.38 -0.03 13.52
CA ALA A 126 6.70 -0.57 13.17
C ALA A 126 7.79 0.51 13.00
N GLY A 127 7.47 1.79 13.22
CA GLY A 127 8.42 2.90 13.16
C GLY A 127 8.56 3.58 11.80
N PHE A 128 7.74 3.21 10.80
CA PHE A 128 7.64 4.00 9.57
C PHE A 128 6.89 5.31 9.87
N ASN A 129 7.42 6.43 9.42
CA ASN A 129 7.00 7.76 9.87
C ASN A 129 6.37 8.63 8.79
N ILE A 130 6.19 8.11 7.58
CA ILE A 130 5.45 8.73 6.47
C ILE A 130 4.82 7.62 5.65
N HIS A 131 3.51 7.70 5.42
CA HIS A 131 2.81 6.82 4.50
C HIS A 131 2.55 7.52 3.17
N LEU A 132 3.08 6.98 2.08
CA LEU A 132 2.77 7.39 0.71
C LEU A 132 1.61 6.54 0.20
N PHE A 133 0.45 7.14 0.03
CA PHE A 133 -0.79 6.45 -0.32
C PHE A 133 -1.18 6.72 -1.79
N PRO A 134 -0.73 5.90 -2.75
CA PRO A 134 -1.18 6.02 -4.13
C PRO A 134 -2.65 5.61 -4.25
N THR A 135 -3.45 6.44 -4.89
CA THR A 135 -4.89 6.18 -5.07
C THR A 135 -5.38 6.66 -6.44
N GLY A 136 -6.23 5.86 -7.09
CA GLY A 136 -6.82 6.22 -8.39
C GLY A 136 -8.02 7.15 -8.25
N GLN A 137 -8.84 6.94 -7.21
CA GLN A 137 -10.11 7.66 -7.02
C GLN A 137 -10.15 8.57 -5.79
N GLY A 138 -9.07 8.62 -5.02
CA GLY A 138 -9.00 9.35 -3.77
C GLY A 138 -9.26 8.46 -2.55
N ASN A 139 -8.79 8.91 -1.38
CA ASN A 139 -8.97 8.21 -0.12
C ASN A 139 -8.84 9.20 1.04
N ILE A 140 -9.69 9.07 2.06
CA ILE A 140 -9.74 9.97 3.22
C ILE A 140 -8.97 9.45 4.44
N VAL A 141 -8.45 8.23 4.40
CA VAL A 141 -7.74 7.62 5.53
C VAL A 141 -6.53 8.48 5.90
N GLY A 142 -6.51 8.94 7.14
CA GLY A 142 -5.38 9.57 7.79
C GLY A 142 -4.90 8.69 8.94
N ASN A 143 -3.84 9.13 9.63
CA ASN A 143 -3.35 8.47 10.82
C ASN A 143 -2.91 9.54 11.84
N PRO A 144 -3.18 9.38 13.15
CA PRO A 144 -2.79 10.36 14.16
C PRO A 144 -1.28 10.35 14.48
N ILE A 145 -0.57 9.28 14.13
CA ILE A 145 0.84 9.07 14.48
C ILE A 145 1.75 9.52 13.33
N GLU A 146 1.34 9.26 12.08
CA GLU A 146 2.15 9.57 10.90
C GLU A 146 1.35 10.36 9.83
N PRO A 147 2.02 11.20 9.03
CA PRO A 147 1.37 11.84 7.89
C PRO A 147 1.09 10.81 6.78
N VAL A 148 -0.15 10.81 6.28
CA VAL A 148 -0.58 9.98 5.14
C VAL A 148 -0.71 10.86 3.91
N VAL A 149 0.30 10.83 3.05
CA VAL A 149 0.39 11.66 1.84
C VAL A 149 -0.30 10.96 0.68
N LYS A 150 -1.40 11.52 0.19
CA LYS A 150 -2.14 10.98 -0.95
C LYS A 150 -1.44 11.36 -2.26
N LEU A 151 -1.25 10.37 -3.12
CA LEU A 151 -0.65 10.52 -4.44
C LEU A 151 -1.62 9.98 -5.49
N THR A 152 -1.79 10.70 -6.60
CA THR A 152 -2.57 10.20 -7.73
C THR A 152 -1.99 10.64 -9.06
N ALA A 153 -2.05 9.76 -10.04
CA ALA A 153 -1.78 10.07 -11.44
C ALA A 153 -3.07 10.37 -12.23
N ASN A 154 -4.24 10.24 -11.60
CA ASN A 154 -5.53 10.49 -12.26
C ASN A 154 -5.88 11.99 -12.21
N PRO A 155 -5.87 12.71 -13.36
CA PRO A 155 -6.16 14.13 -13.38
C PRO A 155 -7.62 14.46 -13.00
N LEU A 156 -8.56 13.53 -13.15
CA LEU A 156 -9.94 13.71 -12.72
C LEU A 156 -10.04 13.72 -11.19
N THR A 157 -9.29 12.86 -10.52
CA THR A 157 -9.20 12.84 -9.07
C THR A 157 -8.59 14.13 -8.53
N VAL A 158 -7.53 14.64 -9.17
CA VAL A 158 -6.91 15.92 -8.81
C VAL A 158 -7.92 17.07 -8.94
N LYS A 159 -8.68 17.11 -10.04
CA LYS A 159 -9.68 18.15 -10.27
C LYS A 159 -10.87 18.09 -9.31
N GLY A 160 -11.29 16.87 -8.95
CA GLY A 160 -12.47 16.64 -8.11
C GLY A 160 -12.22 16.79 -6.62
N CYS A 161 -10.96 16.78 -6.17
CA CYS A 161 -10.67 16.62 -4.76
C CYS A 161 -9.49 17.49 -4.31
N LEU A 162 -9.76 18.78 -4.09
CA LEU A 162 -8.77 19.74 -3.56
C LEU A 162 -8.20 19.33 -2.18
N LEU A 163 -8.91 18.48 -1.44
CA LEU A 163 -8.47 17.96 -0.14
C LEU A 163 -7.34 16.93 -0.23
N TYR A 164 -7.12 16.36 -1.42
CA TYR A 164 -6.11 15.33 -1.65
C TYR A 164 -4.83 15.85 -2.29
N THR A 165 -4.80 17.09 -2.70
CA THR A 165 -3.54 17.70 -3.11
C THR A 165 -2.77 18.06 -1.86
N SER A 166 -1.61 17.40 -1.65
CA SER A 166 -0.68 17.85 -0.62
C SER A 166 -0.21 19.23 -1.03
N PRO A 167 -0.63 20.31 -0.31
CA PRO A 167 -0.15 21.64 -0.66
C PRO A 167 1.35 21.65 -0.40
N SER A 168 2.11 22.14 -1.37
CA SER A 168 3.50 22.51 -1.07
C SER A 168 3.51 23.51 0.09
N PRO A 169 4.60 23.64 0.84
CA PRO A 169 4.70 24.69 1.87
C PRO A 169 4.36 26.09 1.34
N ARG A 170 4.49 26.31 0.02
CA ARG A 170 4.09 27.55 -0.67
C ARG A 170 2.58 27.64 -0.89
N ASP A 171 1.90 26.51 -1.02
CA ASP A 171 0.45 26.47 -1.32
C ASP A 171 -0.41 26.47 -0.05
N ARG A 172 0.18 26.33 1.15
CA ARG A 172 -0.53 26.43 2.43
C ARG A 172 -1.26 27.76 2.61
N SER A 173 -0.79 28.82 1.97
CA SER A 173 -1.46 30.11 1.97
C SER A 173 -2.75 30.14 1.13
N LEU A 174 -2.87 29.23 0.16
CA LEU A 174 -4.01 29.10 -0.74
C LEU A 174 -5.00 28.03 -0.29
N SER A 175 -4.59 27.09 0.56
CA SER A 175 -5.41 25.99 1.08
C SER A 175 -6.11 26.32 2.40
N ARG A 176 -6.35 27.58 2.69
CA ARG A 176 -7.24 27.95 3.81
C ARG A 176 -8.62 27.41 3.52
N MET A 177 -9.08 26.50 4.39
CA MET A 177 -10.50 26.18 4.42
C MET A 177 -11.29 27.48 4.45
N PRO A 178 -12.37 27.62 3.66
CA PRO A 178 -13.26 28.75 3.83
C PRO A 178 -13.67 28.75 5.30
N SER A 179 -13.41 29.84 5.98
CA SER A 179 -14.01 30.05 7.28
C SER A 179 -15.51 29.94 7.06
N SER A 180 -16.14 28.98 7.75
CA SER A 180 -17.60 28.90 7.80
C SER A 180 -18.18 30.28 8.06
N ALA A 181 -18.85 30.85 7.07
CA ALA A 181 -19.79 31.93 7.27
C ALA A 181 -21.11 31.32 7.72
#